data_9b5a6444e11e929291cea62781658422
#
_entry.id   9b5a6444e11e929291cea62781658422
#
_cell.length_a   1.000
_cell.length_b   1.000
_cell.length_c   1.000
_cell.angle_alpha   90.00
_cell.angle_beta   90.00
_cell.angle_gamma   90.00
#
_symmetry.space_group_name_H-M   'P 1'
#
loop_
_entity.id
_entity.type
_entity.pdbx_description
1 polymer ?
#
loop_
_entity_poly.entity_id
_entity_poly.type
_entity_poly.pdbx_seq_one_letter_code
_entity_poly.pdbx_strand_id
1 'polypeptide(L)'
;MSKKIFKFLTATKGSKNKSRLGVQDIISYIYLLFGFIIIFLPVTWTLLSSFKSKESLEKFDTRVFPYEHVTTIVENVGEKFLYEIPSENNQIVFKAGPTKKITKVATIENPTEIFEIEKKKLTPKENVRVSIENYLDPILRINGQERFLFFTYFFNSIFITVVATAITLIINSMAAFALSKYEFKGRLTFTLLIVATLLIPSTIILVALFFVVWSFGIFGSLWGVIIPAAATPTGVFLLRQYMLTIPNELLEAARMDAASEWRIYWRIVMPLSLPALSVLAILSIIWRWNDFLWPLIVLISDPQQHTLQIGLTTFAGEFDTDYNYILAMTVTTLIPVTIVFAYLQKYITTGIATTGLK
;
A
#
# COMPACT_ATOMS: atom_id res chain seq x y z
N MET A 1 -46.31 3.69 24.81
CA MET A 1 -45.20 3.77 23.79
C MET A 1 -43.82 3.53 24.40
N SER A 2 -43.62 3.66 25.68
CA SER A 2 -42.28 3.70 26.31
C SER A 2 -41.58 2.34 26.52
N LYS A 3 -42.26 1.29 27.03
CA LYS A 3 -41.60 0.01 27.42
C LYS A 3 -41.15 -0.87 26.25
N LYS A 4 -41.84 -0.84 25.09
CA LYS A 4 -41.44 -1.62 23.90
C LYS A 4 -40.22 -1.00 23.21
N ILE A 5 -40.12 0.33 23.16
CA ILE A 5 -39.01 1.06 22.57
C ILE A 5 -37.75 0.89 23.44
N PHE A 6 -37.89 0.99 24.77
CA PHE A 6 -36.79 0.79 25.72
C PHE A 6 -36.21 -0.65 25.64
N LYS A 7 -37.08 -1.66 25.51
CA LYS A 7 -36.67 -3.06 25.34
C LYS A 7 -35.99 -3.33 24.01
N PHE A 8 -36.35 -2.59 22.95
CA PHE A 8 -35.70 -2.66 21.66
C PHE A 8 -34.31 -2.00 21.67
N LEU A 9 -34.17 -0.88 22.40
CA LEU A 9 -32.91 -0.15 22.55
C LEU A 9 -31.89 -0.86 23.46
N THR A 10 -32.35 -1.69 24.41
CA THR A 10 -31.47 -2.35 25.38
C THR A 10 -31.31 -3.85 25.16
N ALA A 11 -31.81 -4.39 24.04
CA ALA A 11 -31.67 -5.81 23.71
C ALA A 11 -30.20 -6.14 23.35
N THR A 12 -29.44 -6.55 24.38
CA THR A 12 -28.12 -7.14 24.20
C THR A 12 -28.25 -8.59 23.75
N LYS A 13 -27.42 -9.00 22.79
CA LYS A 13 -27.33 -10.32 22.18
C LYS A 13 -26.83 -11.36 23.21
N GLY A 14 -27.74 -11.88 24.03
CA GLY A 14 -27.41 -12.88 25.06
C GLY A 14 -28.43 -14.04 25.17
N SER A 15 -29.42 -14.11 24.29
CA SER A 15 -30.45 -15.14 24.32
C SER A 15 -30.54 -15.91 23.03
N LYS A 16 -30.68 -17.24 23.13
CA LYS A 16 -30.79 -18.26 22.05
C LYS A 16 -31.97 -18.08 21.06
N ASN A 17 -32.57 -16.92 20.97
CA ASN A 17 -33.67 -16.65 20.06
C ASN A 17 -33.14 -15.89 18.82
N LYS A 18 -33.42 -16.39 17.62
CA LYS A 18 -33.10 -15.76 16.33
C LYS A 18 -33.59 -14.32 16.33
N SER A 19 -32.69 -13.39 16.56
CA SER A 19 -32.94 -12.05 17.01
C SER A 19 -33.31 -11.10 15.86
N ARG A 20 -34.38 -10.36 16.05
CA ARG A 20 -34.60 -9.11 15.34
C ARG A 20 -33.44 -8.16 15.65
N LEU A 21 -32.89 -7.52 14.65
CA LEU A 21 -31.84 -6.51 14.80
C LEU A 21 -32.33 -5.41 15.74
N GLY A 22 -31.57 -5.11 16.79
CA GLY A 22 -31.83 -3.99 17.69
C GLY A 22 -31.41 -2.66 17.03
N VAL A 23 -31.89 -1.54 17.57
CA VAL A 23 -31.47 -0.20 17.10
C VAL A 23 -29.96 -0.01 17.25
N GLN A 24 -29.37 -0.56 18.32
CA GLN A 24 -27.92 -0.53 18.55
C GLN A 24 -27.15 -1.29 17.46
N ASP A 25 -27.66 -2.45 17.02
CA ASP A 25 -27.05 -3.20 15.91
C ASP A 25 -27.11 -2.40 14.61
N ILE A 26 -28.24 -1.75 14.34
CA ILE A 26 -28.42 -0.90 13.14
C ILE A 26 -27.44 0.28 13.16
N ILE A 27 -27.32 0.98 14.30
CA ILE A 27 -26.38 2.10 14.44
C ILE A 27 -24.93 1.60 14.26
N SER A 28 -24.60 0.44 14.84
CA SER A 28 -23.28 -0.17 14.69
C SER A 28 -22.98 -0.52 13.22
N TYR A 29 -23.94 -1.09 12.50
CA TYR A 29 -23.78 -1.40 11.07
C TYR A 29 -23.65 -0.14 10.21
N ILE A 30 -24.41 0.92 10.51
CA ILE A 30 -24.28 2.20 9.80
C ILE A 30 -22.88 2.79 10.04
N TYR A 31 -22.41 2.79 11.28
CA TYR A 31 -21.07 3.27 11.62
C TYR A 31 -19.96 2.47 10.93
N LEU A 32 -20.08 1.13 10.94
CA LEU A 32 -19.13 0.25 10.25
C LEU A 32 -19.17 0.44 8.73
N LEU A 33 -20.37 0.60 8.14
CA LEU A 33 -20.53 0.86 6.71
C LEU A 33 -19.89 2.20 6.34
N PHE A 34 -20.11 3.24 7.13
CA PHE A 34 -19.51 4.56 6.91
C PHE A 34 -17.98 4.48 6.99
N GLY A 35 -17.43 3.82 8.02
CA GLY A 35 -16.00 3.58 8.14
C GLY A 35 -15.44 2.78 6.97
N PHE A 36 -16.15 1.74 6.52
CA PHE A 36 -15.81 0.95 5.35
C PHE A 36 -15.73 1.82 4.09
N ILE A 37 -16.75 2.66 3.83
CA ILE A 37 -16.77 3.54 2.66
C ILE A 37 -15.57 4.50 2.70
N ILE A 38 -15.29 5.14 3.84
CA ILE A 38 -14.16 6.08 3.97
C ILE A 38 -12.82 5.40 3.64
N ILE A 39 -12.62 4.16 4.11
CA ILE A 39 -11.36 3.44 3.90
C ILE A 39 -11.26 2.90 2.47
N PHE A 40 -12.35 2.36 1.92
CA PHE A 40 -12.33 1.72 0.61
C PHE A 40 -12.46 2.69 -0.56
N LEU A 41 -13.07 3.87 -0.36
CA LEU A 41 -13.26 4.84 -1.44
C LEU A 41 -11.94 5.27 -2.09
N PRO A 42 -10.89 5.68 -1.34
CA PRO A 42 -9.60 6.03 -1.96
C PRO A 42 -8.96 4.86 -2.71
N VAL A 43 -9.04 3.64 -2.14
CA VAL A 43 -8.46 2.43 -2.77
C VAL A 43 -9.20 2.10 -4.08
N THR A 44 -10.53 2.12 -4.04
CA THR A 44 -11.37 1.87 -5.22
C THR A 44 -11.13 2.94 -6.28
N TRP A 45 -11.04 4.21 -5.86
CA TRP A 45 -10.74 5.30 -6.78
C TRP A 45 -9.38 5.14 -7.45
N THR A 46 -8.33 4.80 -6.71
CA THR A 46 -6.99 4.54 -7.23
C THR A 46 -7.01 3.39 -8.23
N LEU A 47 -7.68 2.28 -7.87
CA LEU A 47 -7.81 1.10 -8.74
C LEU A 47 -8.53 1.42 -10.05
N LEU A 48 -9.65 2.14 -10.00
CA LEU A 48 -10.41 2.49 -11.20
C LEU A 48 -9.71 3.58 -12.01
N SER A 49 -9.04 4.53 -11.35
CA SER A 49 -8.28 5.59 -12.02
C SER A 49 -7.02 5.08 -12.68
N SER A 50 -6.46 3.94 -12.26
CA SER A 50 -5.30 3.32 -12.92
C SER A 50 -5.58 2.85 -14.35
N PHE A 51 -6.86 2.71 -14.72
CA PHE A 51 -7.30 2.38 -16.07
C PHE A 51 -7.71 3.60 -16.91
N LYS A 52 -7.56 4.81 -16.37
CA LYS A 52 -7.86 6.04 -17.12
C LYS A 52 -6.69 6.43 -18.03
N SER A 53 -7.01 7.08 -19.16
CA SER A 53 -5.99 7.68 -20.01
C SER A 53 -5.32 8.88 -19.33
N LYS A 54 -4.08 9.21 -19.75
CA LYS A 54 -3.33 10.37 -19.26
C LYS A 54 -4.17 11.66 -19.36
N GLU A 55 -4.81 11.90 -20.50
CA GLU A 55 -5.65 13.08 -20.70
C GLU A 55 -6.83 13.19 -19.73
N SER A 56 -7.47 12.08 -19.42
CA SER A 56 -8.59 12.05 -18.46
C SER A 56 -8.13 12.43 -17.05
N LEU A 57 -6.95 11.98 -16.65
CA LEU A 57 -6.36 12.29 -15.34
C LEU A 57 -5.89 13.73 -15.25
N GLU A 58 -5.28 14.29 -16.30
CA GLU A 58 -4.82 15.69 -16.35
C GLU A 58 -5.99 16.68 -16.26
N LYS A 59 -7.15 16.32 -16.79
CA LYS A 59 -8.38 17.13 -16.70
C LYS A 59 -9.08 17.00 -15.34
N PHE A 60 -8.49 16.32 -14.36
CA PHE A 60 -9.07 16.04 -13.03
C PHE A 60 -10.49 15.45 -13.11
N ASP A 61 -10.68 14.48 -14.03
CA ASP A 61 -11.95 13.79 -14.12
C ASP A 61 -12.18 12.93 -12.87
N THR A 62 -13.06 13.40 -11.99
CA THR A 62 -13.41 12.75 -10.72
C THR A 62 -14.38 11.58 -10.88
N ARG A 63 -14.90 11.35 -12.08
CA ARG A 63 -15.82 10.23 -12.35
C ARG A 63 -15.16 8.90 -12.04
N VAL A 64 -15.93 7.96 -11.57
CA VAL A 64 -15.43 6.65 -11.13
C VAL A 64 -14.95 5.81 -12.32
N PHE A 65 -15.70 5.82 -13.43
CA PHE A 65 -15.38 5.05 -14.62
C PHE A 65 -14.41 5.77 -15.55
N PRO A 66 -13.55 5.03 -16.29
CA PRO A 66 -12.60 5.59 -17.23
C PRO A 66 -13.32 6.03 -18.54
N TYR A 67 -13.71 7.28 -18.60
CA TYR A 67 -14.27 7.90 -19.81
C TYR A 67 -13.16 8.57 -20.61
N GLU A 68 -13.20 8.38 -21.93
CA GLU A 68 -12.30 9.04 -22.86
C GLU A 68 -13.12 9.75 -23.94
N HIS A 69 -12.67 10.96 -24.31
CA HIS A 69 -13.25 11.67 -25.43
C HIS A 69 -12.93 10.93 -26.73
N VAL A 70 -13.95 10.67 -27.52
CA VAL A 70 -13.79 10.06 -28.83
C VAL A 70 -13.13 11.07 -29.75
N THR A 71 -12.00 10.66 -30.37
CA THR A 71 -11.34 11.40 -31.42
C THR A 71 -11.58 10.76 -32.77
N THR A 72 -11.48 11.54 -33.84
CA THR A 72 -11.48 11.05 -35.22
C THR A 72 -10.51 11.87 -36.06
N ILE A 73 -9.96 11.25 -37.09
CA ILE A 73 -9.12 11.93 -38.08
C ILE A 73 -10.06 12.50 -39.13
N VAL A 74 -10.11 13.83 -39.20
CA VAL A 74 -10.89 14.56 -40.19
C VAL A 74 -9.95 14.92 -41.36
N GLU A 75 -10.35 14.61 -42.57
CA GLU A 75 -9.54 14.91 -43.79
C GLU A 75 -9.20 16.42 -43.82
N ASN A 76 -7.92 16.70 -44.09
CA ASN A 76 -7.31 18.03 -44.15
C ASN A 76 -7.33 18.87 -42.85
N VAL A 77 -7.84 18.33 -41.73
CA VAL A 77 -7.93 19.05 -40.43
C VAL A 77 -7.16 18.35 -39.33
N GLY A 78 -6.87 17.05 -39.48
CA GLY A 78 -6.19 16.23 -38.49
C GLY A 78 -7.09 15.65 -37.42
N GLU A 79 -6.50 15.17 -36.33
CA GLU A 79 -7.25 14.56 -35.23
C GLU A 79 -8.07 15.59 -34.45
N LYS A 80 -9.36 15.33 -34.25
CA LYS A 80 -10.31 16.21 -33.55
C LYS A 80 -11.19 15.44 -32.57
N PHE A 81 -11.47 16.07 -31.42
CA PHE A 81 -12.43 15.59 -30.44
C PHE A 81 -13.87 15.75 -30.95
N LEU A 82 -14.66 14.71 -30.76
CA LEU A 82 -16.07 14.68 -31.16
C LEU A 82 -16.98 15.19 -30.05
N TYR A 83 -18.01 15.89 -30.47
CA TYR A 83 -19.10 16.41 -29.65
C TYR A 83 -20.45 16.00 -30.23
N GLU A 84 -21.44 15.85 -29.39
CA GLU A 84 -22.83 15.60 -29.79
C GLU A 84 -23.68 16.83 -29.52
N ILE A 85 -24.63 17.11 -30.40
CA ILE A 85 -25.65 18.13 -30.23
C ILE A 85 -26.96 17.41 -29.90
N PRO A 86 -27.36 17.28 -28.62
CA PRO A 86 -28.55 16.52 -28.24
C PRO A 86 -29.85 17.12 -28.82
N SER A 87 -29.88 18.43 -29.07
CA SER A 87 -31.04 19.13 -29.65
C SER A 87 -31.26 18.88 -31.15
N GLU A 88 -30.25 18.29 -31.84
CA GLU A 88 -30.28 18.06 -33.29
C GLU A 88 -30.02 16.56 -33.60
N ASN A 89 -30.85 15.69 -33.05
CA ASN A 89 -30.81 14.26 -33.29
C ASN A 89 -29.45 13.60 -32.96
N ASN A 90 -28.72 14.11 -31.94
CA ASN A 90 -27.37 13.66 -31.57
C ASN A 90 -26.36 13.80 -32.72
N GLN A 91 -26.47 14.87 -33.51
CA GLN A 91 -25.53 15.14 -34.57
C GLN A 91 -24.08 15.21 -34.04
N ILE A 92 -23.17 14.50 -34.69
CA ILE A 92 -21.76 14.44 -34.28
C ILE A 92 -21.00 15.55 -35.01
N VAL A 93 -20.32 16.38 -34.22
CA VAL A 93 -19.54 17.53 -34.71
C VAL A 93 -18.20 17.62 -34.05
N PHE A 94 -17.27 18.34 -34.67
CA PHE A 94 -15.99 18.70 -34.04
C PHE A 94 -15.85 20.24 -33.99
N LYS A 95 -15.01 20.75 -33.11
CA LYS A 95 -14.71 22.17 -33.00
C LYS A 95 -13.78 22.62 -34.11
N ALA A 96 -14.24 23.54 -34.93
CA ALA A 96 -13.48 24.13 -36.03
C ALA A 96 -12.76 25.43 -35.64
N GLY A 97 -12.86 25.88 -34.37
CA GLY A 97 -12.26 27.12 -33.89
C GLY A 97 -12.13 27.18 -32.37
N PRO A 98 -11.61 28.31 -31.83
CA PRO A 98 -11.42 28.45 -30.39
C PRO A 98 -12.74 28.38 -29.62
N THR A 99 -12.68 27.76 -28.44
CA THR A 99 -13.86 27.59 -27.57
C THR A 99 -14.24 28.93 -26.92
N LYS A 100 -15.36 29.56 -27.37
CA LYS A 100 -15.98 30.76 -26.79
C LYS A 100 -17.41 30.43 -26.35
N LYS A 101 -18.19 31.44 -25.90
CA LYS A 101 -19.63 31.27 -25.61
C LYS A 101 -20.39 30.70 -26.81
N ILE A 102 -20.04 31.18 -28.01
CA ILE A 102 -20.45 30.63 -29.28
C ILE A 102 -19.21 29.98 -29.89
N THR A 103 -19.32 28.72 -30.23
CA THR A 103 -18.21 27.91 -30.76
C THR A 103 -18.52 27.51 -32.20
N LYS A 104 -17.56 27.65 -33.07
CA LYS A 104 -17.61 27.17 -34.46
C LYS A 104 -17.42 25.69 -34.51
N VAL A 105 -18.34 24.96 -35.12
CA VAL A 105 -18.31 23.51 -35.26
C VAL A 105 -18.56 23.13 -36.73
N ALA A 106 -18.11 21.94 -37.10
CA ALA A 106 -18.38 21.35 -38.39
C ALA A 106 -18.69 19.85 -38.21
N THR A 107 -19.40 19.28 -39.18
CA THR A 107 -19.70 17.85 -39.22
C THR A 107 -18.51 17.07 -39.78
N ILE A 108 -18.43 15.77 -39.46
CA ILE A 108 -17.38 14.87 -40.00
C ILE A 108 -17.57 14.72 -41.52
N GLU A 109 -18.81 14.68 -41.99
CA GLU A 109 -19.15 14.50 -43.41
C GLU A 109 -18.80 15.72 -44.27
N ASN A 110 -18.99 16.94 -43.71
CA ASN A 110 -18.73 18.22 -44.40
C ASN A 110 -17.83 19.12 -43.53
N PRO A 111 -16.51 18.90 -43.49
CA PRO A 111 -15.60 19.67 -42.66
C PRO A 111 -15.47 21.15 -43.01
N THR A 112 -15.87 21.52 -44.24
CA THR A 112 -15.83 22.90 -44.75
C THR A 112 -17.05 23.72 -44.38
N GLU A 113 -18.15 23.08 -44.02
CA GLU A 113 -19.40 23.75 -43.64
C GLU A 113 -19.39 24.05 -42.14
N ILE A 114 -18.98 25.28 -41.80
CA ILE A 114 -18.82 25.72 -40.42
C ILE A 114 -20.08 26.44 -39.98
N PHE A 115 -20.71 26.00 -38.90
CA PHE A 115 -21.84 26.67 -38.25
C PHE A 115 -21.54 27.02 -36.80
N GLU A 116 -22.29 27.94 -36.25
CA GLU A 116 -22.07 28.45 -34.90
C GLU A 116 -23.13 27.88 -33.94
N ILE A 117 -22.64 27.37 -32.79
CA ILE A 117 -23.49 26.81 -31.74
C ILE A 117 -23.05 27.30 -30.36
N GLU A 118 -24.02 27.43 -29.45
CA GLU A 118 -23.67 27.73 -28.05
C GLU A 118 -22.94 26.58 -27.40
N LYS A 119 -21.83 26.88 -26.73
CA LYS A 119 -21.03 25.88 -26.00
C LYS A 119 -21.84 24.97 -25.06
N LYS A 120 -22.93 25.51 -24.46
CA LYS A 120 -23.81 24.79 -23.54
C LYS A 120 -24.61 23.65 -24.21
N LYS A 121 -24.78 23.70 -25.51
CA LYS A 121 -25.51 22.68 -26.29
C LYS A 121 -24.59 21.56 -26.80
N LEU A 122 -23.28 21.70 -26.62
CA LEU A 122 -22.29 20.71 -26.99
C LEU A 122 -22.02 19.80 -25.81
N THR A 123 -22.31 18.53 -25.95
CA THR A 123 -21.89 17.45 -25.01
C THR A 123 -20.70 16.72 -25.60
N PRO A 124 -19.60 16.52 -24.84
CA PRO A 124 -18.49 15.70 -25.33
C PRO A 124 -18.99 14.29 -25.65
N LYS A 125 -18.58 13.74 -26.80
CA LYS A 125 -18.83 12.33 -27.09
C LYS A 125 -17.77 11.51 -26.35
N GLU A 126 -18.21 10.72 -25.40
CA GLU A 126 -17.32 9.96 -24.53
C GLU A 126 -17.67 8.47 -24.57
N ASN A 127 -16.64 7.65 -24.60
CA ASN A 127 -16.77 6.21 -24.46
C ASN A 127 -16.01 5.73 -23.23
N VAL A 128 -16.46 4.63 -22.63
CA VAL A 128 -15.68 3.94 -21.60
C VAL A 128 -14.51 3.23 -22.27
N ARG A 129 -13.29 3.65 -21.94
CA ARG A 129 -12.06 2.98 -22.39
C ARG A 129 -11.24 2.55 -21.19
N VAL A 130 -10.90 1.28 -21.17
CA VAL A 130 -10.04 0.68 -20.15
C VAL A 130 -8.62 0.63 -20.71
N SER A 131 -7.75 1.51 -20.22
CA SER A 131 -6.35 1.63 -20.69
C SER A 131 -5.48 0.60 -20.00
N ILE A 132 -5.42 -0.62 -20.54
CA ILE A 132 -4.56 -1.70 -20.06
C ILE A 132 -3.09 -1.38 -20.35
N GLU A 133 -2.83 -0.54 -21.34
CA GLU A 133 -1.52 -0.03 -21.72
C GLU A 133 -0.77 0.59 -20.53
N ASN A 134 -1.51 1.21 -19.58
CA ASN A 134 -0.91 1.77 -18.37
C ASN A 134 -0.13 0.74 -17.53
N TYR A 135 -0.48 -0.53 -17.64
CA TYR A 135 0.23 -1.63 -16.99
C TYR A 135 1.28 -2.27 -17.90
N LEU A 136 0.93 -2.45 -19.17
CA LEU A 136 1.78 -3.18 -20.10
C LEU A 136 3.02 -2.37 -20.53
N ASP A 137 2.86 -1.08 -20.83
CA ASP A 137 3.94 -0.25 -21.34
C ASP A 137 5.13 -0.19 -20.37
N PRO A 138 4.95 0.10 -19.06
CA PRO A 138 6.07 0.09 -18.12
C PRO A 138 6.67 -1.30 -17.90
N ILE A 139 5.85 -2.36 -17.86
CA ILE A 139 6.31 -3.72 -17.59
C ILE A 139 7.13 -4.25 -18.78
N LEU A 140 6.64 -4.01 -20.01
CA LEU A 140 7.27 -4.47 -21.25
C LEU A 140 8.32 -3.49 -21.77
N ARG A 141 8.45 -2.31 -21.15
CA ARG A 141 9.41 -1.25 -21.52
C ARG A 141 9.20 -0.75 -22.96
N ILE A 142 7.96 -0.48 -23.31
CA ILE A 142 7.56 0.02 -24.62
C ILE A 142 6.94 1.43 -24.49
N ASN A 143 6.68 2.07 -25.62
CA ASN A 143 6.01 3.38 -25.71
C ASN A 143 6.67 4.48 -24.86
N GLY A 144 8.00 4.55 -24.86
CA GLY A 144 8.77 5.56 -24.12
C GLY A 144 9.09 5.19 -22.67
N GLN A 145 8.73 3.98 -22.21
CA GLN A 145 8.96 3.51 -20.83
C GLN A 145 10.21 2.64 -20.66
N GLU A 146 11.17 2.72 -21.59
CA GLU A 146 12.40 1.92 -21.60
C GLU A 146 13.28 2.14 -20.36
N ARG A 147 13.16 3.30 -19.70
CA ARG A 147 13.92 3.65 -18.49
C ARG A 147 13.41 2.94 -17.23
N PHE A 148 12.17 2.48 -17.22
CA PHE A 148 11.60 1.80 -16.06
C PHE A 148 11.95 0.32 -16.07
N LEU A 149 12.81 -0.11 -15.16
CA LEU A 149 13.31 -1.48 -15.08
C LEU A 149 12.43 -2.32 -14.13
N PHE A 150 11.16 -2.52 -14.49
CA PHE A 150 10.15 -3.14 -13.61
C PHE A 150 10.65 -4.41 -12.91
N PHE A 151 11.12 -5.40 -13.66
CA PHE A 151 11.54 -6.68 -13.08
C PHE A 151 12.74 -6.53 -12.16
N THR A 152 13.73 -5.69 -12.52
CA THR A 152 14.89 -5.42 -11.68
C THR A 152 14.45 -4.80 -10.34
N TYR A 153 13.63 -3.76 -10.38
CA TYR A 153 13.13 -3.07 -9.19
C TYR A 153 12.24 -3.98 -8.33
N PHE A 154 11.42 -4.80 -8.97
CA PHE A 154 10.55 -5.76 -8.30
C PHE A 154 11.37 -6.82 -7.55
N PHE A 155 12.36 -7.43 -8.19
CA PHE A 155 13.21 -8.44 -7.54
C PHE A 155 14.11 -7.84 -6.47
N ASN A 156 14.64 -6.63 -6.65
CA ASN A 156 15.39 -5.91 -5.60
C ASN A 156 14.50 -5.67 -4.37
N SER A 157 13.26 -5.22 -4.57
CA SER A 157 12.31 -5.01 -3.48
C SER A 157 11.96 -6.30 -2.75
N ILE A 158 11.76 -7.42 -3.46
CA ILE A 158 11.54 -8.74 -2.86
C ILE A 158 12.77 -9.15 -2.06
N PHE A 159 13.96 -9.05 -2.64
CA PHE A 159 15.21 -9.45 -1.99
C PHE A 159 15.43 -8.68 -0.69
N ILE A 160 15.36 -7.35 -0.73
CA ILE A 160 15.47 -6.50 0.48
C ILE A 160 14.42 -6.91 1.51
N THR A 161 13.17 -7.02 1.12
CA THR A 161 12.06 -7.28 2.03
C THR A 161 12.19 -8.65 2.70
N VAL A 162 12.47 -9.69 1.93
CA VAL A 162 12.57 -11.06 2.44
C VAL A 162 13.81 -11.23 3.32
N VAL A 163 14.98 -10.83 2.82
CA VAL A 163 16.25 -11.02 3.54
C VAL A 163 16.27 -10.19 4.82
N ALA A 164 15.91 -8.90 4.74
CA ALA A 164 15.89 -8.04 5.91
C ALA A 164 14.83 -8.49 6.94
N THR A 165 13.67 -8.97 6.51
CA THR A 165 12.66 -9.50 7.43
C THR A 165 13.17 -10.78 8.12
N ALA A 166 13.78 -11.71 7.39
CA ALA A 166 14.34 -12.94 7.97
C ALA A 166 15.40 -12.62 9.03
N ILE A 167 16.33 -11.73 8.72
CA ILE A 167 17.36 -11.28 9.66
C ILE A 167 16.73 -10.59 10.88
N THR A 168 15.75 -9.73 10.67
CA THR A 168 15.02 -9.04 11.75
C THR A 168 14.33 -10.03 12.69
N LEU A 169 13.63 -11.02 12.17
CA LEU A 169 12.95 -12.03 13.00
C LEU A 169 13.95 -12.79 13.88
N ILE A 170 15.09 -13.17 13.33
CA ILE A 170 16.12 -13.89 14.08
C ILE A 170 16.75 -12.98 15.15
N ILE A 171 17.28 -11.82 14.77
CA ILE A 171 17.99 -10.94 15.70
C ILE A 171 17.05 -10.44 16.81
N ASN A 172 15.85 -9.98 16.43
CA ASN A 172 14.91 -9.43 17.41
C ASN A 172 14.37 -10.51 18.35
N SER A 173 14.13 -11.74 17.88
CA SER A 173 13.67 -12.82 18.74
C SER A 173 14.76 -13.30 19.71
N MET A 174 16.01 -13.35 19.27
CA MET A 174 17.13 -13.66 20.15
C MET A 174 17.30 -12.61 21.25
N ALA A 175 17.27 -11.33 20.88
CA ALA A 175 17.33 -10.23 21.84
C ALA A 175 16.13 -10.24 22.80
N ALA A 176 14.92 -10.45 22.27
CA ALA A 176 13.71 -10.56 23.08
C ALA A 176 13.74 -11.76 24.04
N PHE A 177 14.24 -12.91 23.60
CA PHE A 177 14.43 -14.09 24.44
C PHE A 177 15.38 -13.81 25.59
N ALA A 178 16.56 -13.23 25.32
CA ALA A 178 17.50 -12.85 26.35
C ALA A 178 16.90 -11.86 27.36
N LEU A 179 16.21 -10.82 26.88
CA LEU A 179 15.61 -9.79 27.73
C LEU A 179 14.33 -10.23 28.45
N SER A 180 13.70 -11.34 28.06
CA SER A 180 12.48 -11.85 28.70
C SER A 180 12.75 -12.99 29.67
N LYS A 181 13.69 -13.90 29.37
CA LYS A 181 13.85 -15.20 30.05
C LYS A 181 15.12 -15.35 30.86
N TYR A 182 16.08 -14.44 30.71
CA TYR A 182 17.30 -14.46 31.51
C TYR A 182 17.32 -13.33 32.54
N GLU A 183 17.87 -13.62 33.68
CA GLU A 183 18.19 -12.64 34.73
C GLU A 183 19.67 -12.31 34.68
N PHE A 184 19.99 -11.05 34.33
CA PHE A 184 21.35 -10.56 34.30
C PHE A 184 21.43 -9.09 34.72
N LYS A 185 22.60 -8.67 35.18
CA LYS A 185 22.86 -7.28 35.57
C LYS A 185 22.72 -6.37 34.35
N GLY A 186 21.87 -5.32 34.44
CA GLY A 186 21.65 -4.38 33.34
C GLY A 186 20.45 -4.71 32.43
N ARG A 187 19.73 -5.83 32.64
CA ARG A 187 18.54 -6.18 31.86
C ARG A 187 17.53 -5.04 31.76
N LEU A 188 17.24 -4.36 32.88
CA LEU A 188 16.31 -3.24 32.90
C LEU A 188 16.86 -2.07 32.08
N THR A 189 18.16 -1.74 32.23
CA THR A 189 18.82 -0.67 31.50
C THR A 189 18.74 -0.89 29.98
N PHE A 190 19.08 -2.08 29.50
CA PHE A 190 18.94 -2.41 28.08
C PHE A 190 17.50 -2.30 27.59
N THR A 191 16.54 -2.78 28.38
CA THR A 191 15.11 -2.64 28.04
C THR A 191 14.69 -1.17 27.93
N LEU A 192 15.12 -0.34 28.90
CA LEU A 192 14.79 1.09 28.89
C LEU A 192 15.46 1.83 27.74
N LEU A 193 16.71 1.48 27.39
CA LEU A 193 17.39 2.03 26.22
C LEU A 193 16.65 1.70 24.92
N ILE A 194 16.21 0.46 24.73
CA ILE A 194 15.41 0.06 23.56
C ILE A 194 14.09 0.84 23.50
N VAL A 195 13.40 0.99 24.64
CA VAL A 195 12.16 1.77 24.69
C VAL A 195 12.42 3.26 24.42
N ALA A 196 13.51 3.82 24.94
CA ALA A 196 13.90 5.20 24.69
C ALA A 196 14.17 5.48 23.19
N THR A 197 14.77 4.52 22.46
CA THR A 197 14.99 4.68 21.02
C THR A 197 13.70 4.72 20.20
N LEU A 198 12.58 4.17 20.72
CA LEU A 198 11.26 4.30 20.05
C LEU A 198 10.74 5.72 19.99
N LEU A 199 11.22 6.61 20.87
CA LEU A 199 10.83 8.01 20.93
C LEU A 199 11.62 8.88 19.93
N ILE A 200 12.70 8.35 19.35
CA ILE A 200 13.54 9.08 18.41
C ILE A 200 12.93 8.95 17.01
N PRO A 201 12.53 10.06 16.35
CA PRO A 201 12.06 10.01 14.97
C PRO A 201 13.13 9.44 14.04
N SER A 202 12.78 8.45 13.23
CA SER A 202 13.71 7.77 12.32
C SER A 202 14.35 8.73 11.30
N THR A 203 13.65 9.79 10.90
CA THR A 203 14.17 10.79 9.97
C THR A 203 15.37 11.58 10.50
N ILE A 204 15.48 11.78 11.84
CA ILE A 204 16.60 12.50 12.44
C ILE A 204 17.90 11.70 12.31
N ILE A 205 17.82 10.39 12.39
CA ILE A 205 19.00 9.52 12.36
C ILE A 205 19.51 9.23 10.95
N LEU A 206 18.78 9.61 9.89
CA LEU A 206 19.14 9.27 8.50
C LEU A 206 20.51 9.77 8.10
N VAL A 207 20.89 10.98 8.49
CA VAL A 207 22.21 11.55 8.17
C VAL A 207 23.34 10.77 8.85
N ALA A 208 23.17 10.47 10.14
CA ALA A 208 24.15 9.68 10.87
C ALA A 208 24.26 8.26 10.28
N LEU A 209 23.12 7.66 9.93
CA LEU A 209 23.04 6.33 9.33
C LEU A 209 23.73 6.27 7.96
N PHE A 210 23.57 7.35 7.15
CA PHE A 210 24.28 7.48 5.88
C PHE A 210 25.81 7.42 6.07
N PHE A 211 26.37 8.18 7.02
CA PHE A 211 27.80 8.12 7.30
C PHE A 211 28.26 6.75 7.77
N VAL A 212 27.47 6.03 8.55
CA VAL A 212 27.75 4.67 8.97
C VAL A 212 27.83 3.74 7.75
N VAL A 213 26.79 3.74 6.91
CA VAL A 213 26.73 2.90 5.71
C VAL A 213 27.87 3.22 4.74
N TRP A 214 28.21 4.50 4.59
CA TRP A 214 29.35 4.95 3.79
C TRP A 214 30.68 4.43 4.35
N SER A 215 30.90 4.56 5.65
CA SER A 215 32.16 4.13 6.31
C SER A 215 32.36 2.61 6.26
N PHE A 216 31.28 1.83 6.23
CA PHE A 216 31.35 0.38 6.05
C PHE A 216 31.51 -0.07 4.59
N GLY A 217 31.52 0.87 3.61
CA GLY A 217 31.66 0.55 2.20
C GLY A 217 30.48 -0.20 1.57
N ILE A 218 29.29 -0.13 2.19
CA ILE A 218 28.07 -0.80 1.70
C ILE A 218 27.08 0.18 1.06
N PHE A 219 27.48 1.44 0.90
CA PHE A 219 26.73 2.45 0.15
C PHE A 219 26.61 2.05 -1.33
N GLY A 220 25.48 2.33 -1.96
CA GLY A 220 25.20 1.93 -3.35
C GLY A 220 24.84 0.45 -3.52
N SER A 221 24.65 -0.29 -2.44
CA SER A 221 24.29 -1.72 -2.48
C SER A 221 23.00 -2.03 -1.72
N LEU A 222 22.32 -3.12 -2.10
CA LEU A 222 21.13 -3.61 -1.38
C LEU A 222 21.42 -3.91 0.10
N TRP A 223 22.68 -4.29 0.43
CA TRP A 223 23.09 -4.52 1.81
C TRP A 223 23.13 -3.26 2.65
N GLY A 224 23.39 -2.10 2.05
CA GLY A 224 23.29 -0.81 2.72
C GLY A 224 21.86 -0.46 3.14
N VAL A 225 20.86 -1.04 2.47
CA VAL A 225 19.44 -0.93 2.89
C VAL A 225 19.09 -1.99 3.94
N ILE A 226 19.58 -3.23 3.80
CA ILE A 226 19.22 -4.38 4.63
C ILE A 226 19.81 -4.29 6.03
N ILE A 227 21.15 -4.06 6.13
CA ILE A 227 21.90 -4.21 7.40
C ILE A 227 21.47 -3.20 8.47
N PRO A 228 21.33 -1.89 8.21
CA PRO A 228 20.93 -0.94 9.24
C PRO A 228 19.56 -1.21 9.83
N ALA A 229 18.67 -1.80 9.04
CA ALA A 229 17.32 -2.14 9.45
C ALA A 229 17.17 -3.55 10.03
N ALA A 230 18.27 -4.30 10.19
CA ALA A 230 18.27 -5.70 10.63
C ALA A 230 17.72 -5.88 12.07
N ALA A 231 18.00 -4.94 12.97
CA ALA A 231 17.48 -4.93 14.33
C ALA A 231 16.56 -3.73 14.54
N THR A 232 15.33 -3.99 15.01
CA THR A 232 14.34 -2.95 15.24
C THR A 232 13.90 -2.90 16.70
N PRO A 233 13.96 -1.72 17.36
CA PRO A 233 13.51 -1.56 18.74
C PRO A 233 12.06 -2.03 18.94
N THR A 234 11.19 -1.69 18.00
CA THR A 234 9.78 -2.12 18.00
C THR A 234 9.65 -3.64 18.00
N GLY A 235 10.44 -4.33 17.15
CA GLY A 235 10.41 -5.78 17.05
C GLY A 235 10.90 -6.48 18.33
N VAL A 236 12.01 -6.00 18.91
CA VAL A 236 12.52 -6.53 20.18
C VAL A 236 11.51 -6.33 21.30
N PHE A 237 10.92 -5.12 21.40
CA PHE A 237 9.93 -4.82 22.43
C PHE A 237 8.67 -5.69 22.29
N LEU A 238 8.09 -5.79 21.08
CA LEU A 238 6.92 -6.60 20.80
C LEU A 238 7.14 -8.07 21.18
N LEU A 239 8.23 -8.66 20.69
CA LEU A 239 8.54 -10.06 20.95
C LEU A 239 8.85 -10.31 22.44
N ARG A 240 9.56 -9.38 23.10
CA ARG A 240 9.81 -9.46 24.53
C ARG A 240 8.52 -9.47 25.34
N GLN A 241 7.57 -8.57 25.04
CA GLN A 241 6.29 -8.53 25.75
C GLN A 241 5.51 -9.84 25.58
N TYR A 242 5.53 -10.41 24.38
CA TYR A 242 4.91 -11.70 24.12
C TYR A 242 5.63 -12.85 24.85
N MET A 243 6.96 -12.91 24.74
CA MET A 243 7.73 -13.98 25.38
C MET A 243 7.63 -13.97 26.92
N LEU A 244 7.37 -12.82 27.54
CA LEU A 244 7.09 -12.75 28.99
C LEU A 244 5.84 -13.55 29.39
N THR A 245 4.88 -13.75 28.48
CA THR A 245 3.67 -14.53 28.77
C THR A 245 3.89 -16.06 28.71
N ILE A 246 5.01 -16.52 28.16
CA ILE A 246 5.36 -17.94 28.10
C ILE A 246 5.76 -18.37 29.53
N PRO A 247 5.15 -19.43 30.10
CA PRO A 247 5.49 -19.91 31.43
C PRO A 247 6.98 -20.32 31.55
N ASN A 248 7.62 -19.92 32.65
CA ASN A 248 9.03 -20.28 32.90
C ASN A 248 9.21 -21.76 33.20
N GLU A 249 8.19 -22.38 33.76
CA GLU A 249 8.14 -23.81 34.10
C GLU A 249 8.45 -24.70 32.88
N LEU A 250 8.04 -24.28 31.69
CA LEU A 250 8.36 -25.00 30.44
C LEU A 250 9.86 -24.99 30.13
N LEU A 251 10.54 -23.89 30.44
CA LEU A 251 11.98 -23.75 30.22
C LEU A 251 12.76 -24.49 31.29
N GLU A 252 12.29 -24.44 32.54
CA GLU A 252 12.89 -25.17 33.67
C GLU A 252 12.79 -26.67 33.46
N ALA A 253 11.63 -27.18 33.09
CA ALA A 253 11.46 -28.61 32.74
C ALA A 253 12.41 -29.04 31.65
N ALA A 254 12.57 -28.24 30.57
CA ALA A 254 13.52 -28.56 29.50
C ALA A 254 14.98 -28.55 29.98
N ARG A 255 15.34 -27.65 30.94
CA ARG A 255 16.67 -27.64 31.54
C ARG A 255 16.92 -28.87 32.40
N MET A 256 15.88 -29.35 33.13
CA MET A 256 15.96 -30.62 33.88
C MET A 256 16.17 -31.81 32.94
N ASP A 257 15.62 -31.76 31.72
CA ASP A 257 15.86 -32.72 30.65
C ASP A 257 17.20 -32.51 29.93
N ALA A 258 18.14 -31.73 30.52
CA ALA A 258 19.45 -31.38 29.95
C ALA A 258 19.41 -30.78 28.55
N ALA A 259 18.33 -30.06 28.16
CA ALA A 259 18.28 -29.35 26.92
C ALA A 259 19.19 -28.11 26.95
N SER A 260 19.97 -27.90 25.89
CA SER A 260 20.76 -26.67 25.77
C SER A 260 19.85 -25.45 25.54
N GLU A 261 20.29 -24.25 25.95
CA GLU A 261 19.57 -23.00 25.77
C GLU A 261 19.21 -22.75 24.29
N TRP A 262 20.08 -23.14 23.35
CA TRP A 262 19.83 -23.08 21.92
C TRP A 262 18.68 -24.01 21.48
N ARG A 263 18.58 -25.21 22.10
CA ARG A 263 17.48 -26.14 21.87
C ARG A 263 16.17 -25.59 22.45
N ILE A 264 16.22 -24.99 23.65
CA ILE A 264 15.08 -24.32 24.28
C ILE A 264 14.55 -23.17 23.38
N TYR A 265 15.46 -22.30 22.92
CA TYR A 265 15.11 -21.21 22.03
C TYR A 265 14.40 -21.71 20.76
N TRP A 266 15.01 -22.62 19.99
CA TRP A 266 14.47 -23.04 18.71
C TRP A 266 13.27 -23.98 18.79
N ARG A 267 13.21 -24.88 19.78
CA ARG A 267 12.18 -25.92 19.87
C ARG A 267 11.02 -25.59 20.81
N ILE A 268 11.19 -24.64 21.71
CA ILE A 268 10.14 -24.27 22.67
C ILE A 268 9.70 -22.83 22.45
N VAL A 269 10.63 -21.87 22.59
CA VAL A 269 10.27 -20.44 22.60
C VAL A 269 9.85 -19.97 21.23
N MET A 270 10.59 -20.30 20.16
CA MET A 270 10.25 -19.86 18.80
C MET A 270 8.89 -20.39 18.32
N PRO A 271 8.55 -21.68 18.46
CA PRO A 271 7.23 -22.18 18.09
C PRO A 271 6.11 -21.56 18.93
N LEU A 272 6.28 -21.38 20.23
CA LEU A 272 5.29 -20.72 21.08
C LEU A 272 5.13 -19.23 20.76
N SER A 273 6.17 -18.59 20.22
CA SER A 273 6.15 -17.18 19.80
C SER A 273 5.65 -16.96 18.37
N LEU A 274 5.26 -17.99 17.64
CA LEU A 274 4.79 -17.91 16.25
C LEU A 274 3.73 -16.81 16.02
N PRO A 275 2.74 -16.62 16.88
CA PRO A 275 1.76 -15.54 16.70
C PRO A 275 2.42 -14.15 16.68
N ALA A 276 3.31 -13.86 17.64
CA ALA A 276 4.00 -12.57 17.70
C ALA A 276 5.05 -12.40 16.58
N LEU A 277 5.73 -13.48 16.22
CA LEU A 277 6.66 -13.52 15.07
C LEU A 277 5.92 -13.21 13.76
N SER A 278 4.71 -13.75 13.59
CA SER A 278 3.90 -13.48 12.40
C SER A 278 3.47 -12.00 12.33
N VAL A 279 3.08 -11.42 13.46
CA VAL A 279 2.79 -9.98 13.52
C VAL A 279 4.02 -9.15 13.14
N LEU A 280 5.19 -9.47 13.73
CA LEU A 280 6.42 -8.77 13.41
C LEU A 280 6.83 -8.97 11.94
N ALA A 281 6.64 -10.16 11.38
CA ALA A 281 6.91 -10.43 9.97
C ALA A 281 6.04 -9.55 9.05
N ILE A 282 4.74 -9.46 9.31
CA ILE A 282 3.83 -8.61 8.54
C ILE A 282 4.25 -7.14 8.62
N LEU A 283 4.50 -6.63 9.82
CA LEU A 283 4.93 -5.25 10.00
C LEU A 283 6.26 -4.98 9.29
N SER A 284 7.23 -5.89 9.41
CA SER A 284 8.53 -5.80 8.76
C SER A 284 8.40 -5.78 7.23
N ILE A 285 7.57 -6.65 6.66
CA ILE A 285 7.32 -6.71 5.22
C ILE A 285 6.66 -5.42 4.73
N ILE A 286 5.61 -4.95 5.42
CA ILE A 286 4.92 -3.72 5.03
C ILE A 286 5.87 -2.52 5.07
N TRP A 287 6.66 -2.36 6.12
CA TRP A 287 7.59 -1.23 6.24
C TRP A 287 8.65 -1.25 5.15
N ARG A 288 9.29 -2.37 4.90
CA ARG A 288 10.38 -2.48 3.92
C ARG A 288 9.90 -2.39 2.48
N TRP A 289 8.75 -2.99 2.20
CA TRP A 289 8.15 -2.92 0.88
C TRP A 289 7.75 -1.50 0.48
N ASN A 290 7.25 -0.72 1.44
CA ASN A 290 6.83 0.67 1.22
C ASN A 290 7.94 1.70 1.51
N ASP A 291 9.12 1.26 1.94
CA ASP A 291 10.22 2.18 2.22
C ASP A 291 10.75 2.81 0.92
N PHE A 292 10.73 4.11 0.91
CA PHE A 292 11.19 4.93 -0.22
C PHE A 292 12.43 5.75 0.15
N LEU A 293 12.39 6.41 1.31
CA LEU A 293 13.36 7.45 1.63
C LEU A 293 14.75 6.89 1.91
N TRP A 294 14.86 5.83 2.71
CA TRP A 294 16.16 5.22 3.00
C TRP A 294 16.79 4.54 1.77
N PRO A 295 16.07 3.71 1.03
CA PRO A 295 16.57 3.19 -0.24
C PRO A 295 16.99 4.28 -1.24
N LEU A 296 16.23 5.38 -1.34
CA LEU A 296 16.57 6.49 -2.24
C LEU A 296 17.94 7.08 -1.88
N ILE A 297 18.20 7.31 -0.58
CA ILE A 297 19.48 7.87 -0.13
C ILE A 297 20.64 6.91 -0.41
N VAL A 298 20.45 5.62 -0.14
CA VAL A 298 21.53 4.63 -0.24
C VAL A 298 21.83 4.20 -1.67
N LEU A 299 20.78 4.08 -2.51
CA LEU A 299 20.89 3.47 -3.84
C LEU A 299 20.94 4.50 -4.98
N ILE A 300 21.06 5.78 -4.67
CA ILE A 300 20.98 6.89 -5.64
C ILE A 300 22.01 6.77 -6.79
N SER A 301 23.12 6.11 -6.55
CA SER A 301 24.24 6.03 -7.49
C SER A 301 24.06 5.01 -8.62
N ASP A 302 23.19 4.02 -8.44
CA ASP A 302 23.02 2.93 -9.41
C ASP A 302 21.54 2.59 -9.63
N PRO A 303 20.95 2.98 -10.77
CA PRO A 303 19.57 2.64 -11.10
C PRO A 303 19.27 1.13 -11.11
N GLN A 304 20.28 0.27 -11.36
CA GLN A 304 20.10 -1.18 -11.34
C GLN A 304 19.79 -1.72 -9.92
N GLN A 305 20.15 -0.97 -8.89
CA GLN A 305 19.90 -1.33 -7.49
C GLN A 305 18.56 -0.76 -6.96
N HIS A 306 17.89 0.10 -7.71
CA HIS A 306 16.66 0.75 -7.23
C HIS A 306 15.59 -0.26 -6.82
N THR A 307 14.79 0.14 -5.82
CA THR A 307 13.56 -0.56 -5.42
C THR A 307 12.39 -0.12 -6.28
N LEU A 308 11.30 -0.87 -6.22
CA LEU A 308 10.09 -0.54 -6.96
C LEU A 308 9.52 0.83 -6.55
N GLN A 309 9.62 1.20 -5.27
CA GLN A 309 9.18 2.50 -4.78
C GLN A 309 10.01 3.66 -5.36
N ILE A 310 11.32 3.49 -5.48
CA ILE A 310 12.18 4.47 -6.16
C ILE A 310 11.81 4.51 -7.65
N GLY A 311 11.62 3.36 -8.28
CA GLY A 311 11.26 3.25 -9.69
C GLY A 311 10.01 4.06 -10.06
N LEU A 312 9.01 4.16 -9.16
CA LEU A 312 7.81 4.95 -9.42
C LEU A 312 8.11 6.44 -9.68
N THR A 313 9.20 6.98 -9.16
CA THR A 313 9.60 8.38 -9.40
C THR A 313 10.02 8.64 -10.85
N THR A 314 10.32 7.58 -11.62
CA THR A 314 10.65 7.70 -13.04
C THR A 314 9.50 8.31 -13.85
N PHE A 315 8.26 8.10 -13.40
CA PHE A 315 7.06 8.65 -14.04
C PHE A 315 6.72 10.08 -13.60
N ALA A 316 7.38 10.58 -12.56
CA ALA A 316 7.23 11.96 -12.08
C ALA A 316 8.32 12.84 -12.72
N GLY A 317 8.07 13.31 -13.93
CA GLY A 317 8.97 14.24 -14.63
C GLY A 317 8.89 15.66 -14.04
N GLU A 318 9.90 16.47 -14.34
CA GLU A 318 9.97 17.87 -13.84
C GLU A 318 8.88 18.76 -14.45
N PHE A 319 8.51 18.52 -15.73
CA PHE A 319 7.54 19.33 -16.47
C PHE A 319 6.28 18.54 -16.85
N ASP A 320 6.32 17.22 -16.78
CA ASP A 320 5.22 16.34 -17.16
C ASP A 320 5.22 15.10 -16.29
N THR A 321 4.08 14.76 -15.72
CA THR A 321 3.90 13.62 -14.83
C THR A 321 2.93 12.64 -15.44
N ASP A 322 3.37 11.40 -15.62
CA ASP A 322 2.57 10.30 -16.15
C ASP A 322 1.71 9.67 -15.05
N TYR A 323 0.67 10.38 -14.59
CA TYR A 323 -0.23 9.92 -13.51
C TYR A 323 -0.87 8.56 -13.80
N ASN A 324 -1.15 8.25 -15.05
CA ASN A 324 -1.70 6.97 -15.48
C ASN A 324 -0.74 5.81 -15.13
N TYR A 325 0.55 5.94 -15.43
CA TYR A 325 1.56 4.93 -15.10
C TYR A 325 1.84 4.88 -13.60
N ILE A 326 1.89 6.02 -12.90
CA ILE A 326 2.04 6.06 -11.44
C ILE A 326 0.92 5.27 -10.77
N LEU A 327 -0.34 5.52 -11.14
CA LEU A 327 -1.49 4.84 -10.55
C LEU A 327 -1.48 3.33 -10.88
N ALA A 328 -1.21 2.95 -12.12
CA ALA A 328 -1.17 1.56 -12.54
C ALA A 328 -0.04 0.79 -11.81
N MET A 329 1.16 1.36 -11.77
CA MET A 329 2.28 0.74 -11.08
C MET A 329 2.09 0.74 -9.56
N THR A 330 1.47 1.78 -8.97
CA THR A 330 1.09 1.76 -7.54
C THR A 330 0.14 0.60 -7.23
N VAL A 331 -0.90 0.39 -8.05
CA VAL A 331 -1.79 -0.78 -7.90
C VAL A 331 -1.01 -2.09 -8.02
N THR A 332 -0.08 -2.19 -8.95
CA THR A 332 0.79 -3.36 -9.11
C THR A 332 1.64 -3.61 -7.87
N THR A 333 2.16 -2.56 -7.21
CA THR A 333 2.93 -2.70 -5.97
C THR A 333 2.11 -3.19 -4.78
N LEU A 334 0.78 -3.01 -4.78
CA LEU A 334 -0.09 -3.52 -3.71
C LEU A 334 -0.29 -5.03 -3.76
N ILE A 335 -0.15 -5.65 -4.94
CA ILE A 335 -0.44 -7.08 -5.13
C ILE A 335 0.40 -7.99 -4.21
N PRO A 336 1.75 -7.89 -4.18
CA PRO A 336 2.58 -8.75 -3.34
C PRO A 336 2.26 -8.62 -1.85
N VAL A 337 2.08 -7.38 -1.36
CA VAL A 337 1.77 -7.13 0.05
C VAL A 337 0.41 -7.72 0.42
N THR A 338 -0.59 -7.57 -0.45
CA THR A 338 -1.93 -8.14 -0.25
C THR A 338 -1.89 -9.66 -0.17
N ILE A 339 -1.12 -10.33 -1.04
CA ILE A 339 -0.95 -11.79 -1.04
C ILE A 339 -0.30 -12.24 0.28
N VAL A 340 0.79 -11.58 0.68
CA VAL A 340 1.48 -11.90 1.94
C VAL A 340 0.56 -11.70 3.14
N PHE A 341 -0.16 -10.58 3.19
CA PHE A 341 -1.12 -10.31 4.26
C PHE A 341 -2.23 -11.37 4.31
N ALA A 342 -2.84 -11.71 3.17
CA ALA A 342 -3.89 -12.72 3.08
C ALA A 342 -3.41 -14.09 3.60
N TYR A 343 -2.14 -14.43 3.37
CA TYR A 343 -1.55 -15.67 3.87
C TYR A 343 -1.26 -15.63 5.38
N LEU A 344 -0.71 -14.52 5.89
CA LEU A 344 -0.26 -14.42 7.28
C LEU A 344 -1.36 -14.02 8.28
N GLN A 345 -2.47 -13.39 7.84
CA GLN A 345 -3.55 -12.91 8.71
C GLN A 345 -4.14 -14.01 9.62
N LYS A 346 -4.16 -15.27 9.15
CA LYS A 346 -4.65 -16.40 9.94
C LYS A 346 -3.88 -16.62 11.25
N TYR A 347 -2.59 -16.29 11.28
CA TYR A 347 -1.76 -16.43 12.48
C TYR A 347 -1.99 -15.32 13.50
N ILE A 348 -2.44 -14.14 13.05
CA ILE A 348 -2.82 -13.04 13.94
C ILE A 348 -4.10 -13.38 14.70
N THR A 349 -5.12 -13.87 13.98
CA THR A 349 -6.44 -14.14 14.57
C THR A 349 -6.40 -15.27 15.58
N THR A 350 -5.58 -16.31 15.35
CA THR A 350 -5.45 -17.42 16.31
C THR A 350 -4.70 -17.03 17.58
N GLY A 351 -3.70 -16.13 17.49
CA GLY A 351 -2.94 -15.66 18.64
C GLY A 351 -3.75 -14.81 19.63
N ILE A 352 -4.67 -13.99 19.12
CA ILE A 352 -5.54 -13.14 19.96
C ILE A 352 -6.62 -13.97 20.67
N ALA A 353 -7.15 -14.98 19.99
CA ALA A 353 -8.21 -15.83 20.56
C ALA A 353 -7.76 -16.68 21.77
N THR A 354 -6.48 -17.07 21.82
CA THR A 354 -5.95 -17.89 22.93
C THR A 354 -5.56 -17.08 24.16
N THR A 355 -5.29 -15.78 24.03
CA THR A 355 -4.96 -14.89 25.16
C THR A 355 -6.19 -14.34 25.90
N GLY A 356 -7.37 -14.45 25.31
CA GLY A 356 -8.64 -13.95 25.87
C GLY A 356 -9.46 -14.97 26.68
N LEU A 357 -9.01 -16.22 26.83
CA LEU A 357 -9.69 -17.29 27.56
C LEU A 357 -8.88 -17.71 28.80
N LYS A 358 -8.78 -16.82 29.78
CA LYS A 358 -8.49 -17.16 31.19
C LYS A 358 -9.32 -16.28 32.10
#